data_47163c6172d5043e220040bab4453100
#
_entry.id   47163c6172d5043e220040bab4453100
#
_cell.length_a   1.000
_cell.length_b   1.000
_cell.length_c   1.000
_cell.angle_alpha   90.00
_cell.angle_beta   90.00
_cell.angle_gamma   90.00
#
_symmetry.space_group_name_H-M   'P 1'
#
loop_
_entity.id
_entity.type
_entity.pdbx_description
1 polymer ?
#
loop_
_entity_poly.entity_id
_entity_poly.type
_entity_poly.pdbx_seq_one_letter_code
_entity_poly.pdbx_strand_id
1 'polypeptide(L)'
;MNEEKNAIQTVAEKAKKAGKKVGVTTSVSVDHATPAAFYAHQPDRNMYYEIALDLPKANFDFYAGGGFLKPTTTFDNKKAPSIFPIFEEAGYTVARGYNDYKAKSQNAEKMILIQEEGANPSCLPYAIDRKDNDLTLAQITESAIDFLTKGKNKGFFLMVEGGKIDWACHANDAATVF
;
A
#
# COMPACT_ATOMS: atom_id res chain seq x y z
N MET A 1 6.26 17.40 1.65
CA MET A 1 7.27 18.39 1.14
C MET A 1 7.12 19.66 1.96
N ASN A 2 8.18 20.46 2.08
CA ASN A 2 8.10 21.79 2.71
C ASN A 2 7.52 22.82 1.71
N GLU A 3 7.40 24.09 2.13
CA GLU A 3 6.88 25.17 1.29
C GLU A 3 7.68 25.38 -0.01
N GLU A 4 8.98 25.04 0.01
CA GLU A 4 9.87 25.09 -1.16
C GLU A 4 9.79 23.82 -2.03
N LYS A 5 8.85 22.91 -1.76
CA LYS A 5 8.67 21.59 -2.42
C LYS A 5 9.87 20.64 -2.26
N ASN A 6 10.74 20.87 -1.27
CA ASN A 6 11.78 19.91 -0.94
C ASN A 6 11.20 18.70 -0.18
N ALA A 7 11.73 17.51 -0.43
CA ALA A 7 11.37 16.29 0.28
C ALA A 7 11.69 16.43 1.77
N ILE A 8 10.73 16.09 2.63
CA ILE A 8 10.91 16.03 4.09
C ILE A 8 10.85 14.56 4.49
N GLN A 9 11.83 14.13 5.27
CA GLN A 9 11.85 12.76 5.78
C GLN A 9 10.58 12.44 6.59
N THR A 10 9.87 11.40 6.21
CA THR A 10 8.64 10.95 6.88
C THR A 10 8.95 10.23 8.20
N VAL A 11 7.92 10.06 9.05
CA VAL A 11 8.06 9.26 10.28
C VAL A 11 8.38 7.78 9.97
N ALA A 12 7.82 7.26 8.89
CA ALA A 12 8.07 5.88 8.45
C ALA A 12 9.52 5.69 7.97
N GLU A 13 10.06 6.63 7.20
CA GLU A 13 11.47 6.63 6.78
C GLU A 13 12.42 6.76 7.99
N LYS A 14 12.06 7.58 8.99
CA LYS A 14 12.83 7.67 10.25
C LYS A 14 12.83 6.33 10.98
N ALA A 15 11.69 5.64 11.05
CA ALA A 15 11.60 4.30 11.65
C ALA A 15 12.47 3.30 10.90
N LYS A 16 12.43 3.30 9.55
CA LYS A 16 13.28 2.44 8.71
C LYS A 16 14.77 2.72 8.93
N LYS A 17 15.17 3.99 8.96
CA LYS A 17 16.55 4.40 9.24
C LYS A 17 17.03 3.99 10.64
N ALA A 18 16.13 3.93 11.62
CA ALA A 18 16.40 3.41 12.96
C ALA A 18 16.53 1.88 13.03
N GLY A 19 16.39 1.18 11.90
CA GLY A 19 16.50 -0.27 11.78
C GLY A 19 15.22 -1.03 12.18
N LYS A 20 14.08 -0.35 12.22
CA LYS A 20 12.77 -1.00 12.37
C LYS A 20 12.28 -1.52 11.03
N LYS A 21 11.48 -2.58 11.06
CA LYS A 21 10.65 -2.94 9.90
C LYS A 21 9.50 -1.95 9.72
N VAL A 22 9.10 -1.69 8.50
CA VAL A 22 8.05 -0.69 8.19
C VAL A 22 7.01 -1.28 7.28
N GLY A 23 5.74 -1.08 7.64
CA GLY A 23 4.58 -1.43 6.82
C GLY A 23 3.62 -0.25 6.63
N VAL A 24 2.95 -0.25 5.48
CA VAL A 24 1.90 0.71 5.13
C VAL A 24 0.72 -0.08 4.56
N THR A 25 -0.43 0.00 5.22
CA THR A 25 -1.65 -0.71 4.82
C THR A 25 -2.84 0.23 4.76
N THR A 26 -3.72 0.00 3.79
CA THR A 26 -4.88 0.86 3.57
C THR A 26 -6.05 0.09 2.96
N SER A 27 -7.26 0.54 3.20
CA SER A 27 -8.45 0.04 2.51
C SER A 27 -8.70 0.70 1.15
N VAL A 28 -7.88 1.67 0.74
CA VAL A 28 -7.88 2.26 -0.61
C VAL A 28 -6.69 1.76 -1.43
N SER A 29 -6.35 2.38 -2.56
CA SER A 29 -5.15 2.01 -3.33
C SER A 29 -3.87 2.38 -2.58
N VAL A 30 -2.81 1.61 -2.79
CA VAL A 30 -1.52 1.82 -2.10
C VAL A 30 -0.90 3.16 -2.47
N ASP A 31 -1.16 3.64 -3.68
CA ASP A 31 -0.71 4.93 -4.23
C ASP A 31 -1.66 6.11 -3.91
N HIS A 32 -2.69 5.90 -3.07
CA HIS A 32 -3.56 6.97 -2.60
C HIS A 32 -2.80 7.96 -1.69
N ALA A 33 -3.32 9.18 -1.56
CA ALA A 33 -2.63 10.30 -0.90
C ALA A 33 -2.16 10.00 0.53
N THR A 34 -3.01 9.36 1.36
CA THR A 34 -2.67 9.08 2.77
C THR A 34 -1.56 8.05 2.90
N PRO A 35 -1.63 6.83 2.32
CA PRO A 35 -0.51 5.91 2.38
C PRO A 35 0.75 6.47 1.69
N ALA A 36 0.59 7.16 0.56
CA ALA A 36 1.69 7.80 -0.16
C ALA A 36 2.48 8.81 0.69
N ALA A 37 1.81 9.55 1.57
CA ALA A 37 2.45 10.53 2.44
C ALA A 37 3.50 9.93 3.41
N PHE A 38 3.51 8.60 3.58
CA PHE A 38 4.49 7.91 4.41
C PHE A 38 5.76 7.50 3.65
N TYR A 39 5.69 7.35 2.31
CA TYR A 39 6.80 6.83 1.51
C TYR A 39 7.14 7.62 0.25
N ALA A 40 6.23 8.46 -0.26
CA ALA A 40 6.40 9.16 -1.52
C ALA A 40 6.67 10.66 -1.32
N HIS A 41 7.37 11.27 -2.30
CA HIS A 41 7.77 12.67 -2.28
C HIS A 41 7.36 13.39 -3.57
N GLN A 42 6.18 13.07 -4.12
CA GLN A 42 5.65 13.71 -5.32
C GLN A 42 4.88 15.00 -4.99
N PRO A 43 4.91 16.02 -5.86
CA PRO A 43 4.28 17.32 -5.60
C PRO A 43 2.76 17.30 -5.73
N ASP A 44 2.18 16.30 -6.40
CA ASP A 44 0.73 16.18 -6.63
C ASP A 44 0.25 14.77 -6.27
N ARG A 45 -0.85 14.70 -5.54
CA ARG A 45 -1.47 13.42 -5.12
C ARG A 45 -2.00 12.56 -6.27
N ASN A 46 -2.20 13.15 -7.44
CA ASN A 46 -2.69 12.45 -8.63
C ASN A 46 -1.56 11.85 -9.48
N MET A 47 -0.31 12.02 -9.09
CA MET A 47 0.87 11.41 -9.72
C MET A 47 1.00 9.93 -9.31
N TYR A 48 -0.05 9.15 -9.55
CA TYR A 48 -0.14 7.76 -9.07
C TYR A 48 0.99 6.86 -9.53
N TYR A 49 1.39 6.96 -10.79
CA TYR A 49 2.50 6.19 -11.34
C TYR A 49 3.84 6.57 -10.67
N GLU A 50 4.11 7.85 -10.58
CA GLU A 50 5.33 8.38 -9.97
C GLU A 50 5.37 8.11 -8.45
N ILE A 51 4.21 8.19 -7.78
CA ILE A 51 4.05 7.79 -6.38
C ILE A 51 4.39 6.31 -6.21
N ALA A 52 3.87 5.44 -7.08
CA ALA A 52 4.19 4.02 -7.04
C ALA A 52 5.69 3.75 -7.24
N LEU A 53 6.38 4.53 -8.08
CA LEU A 53 7.83 4.43 -8.27
C LEU A 53 8.67 4.90 -7.07
N ASP A 54 8.08 5.64 -6.13
CA ASP A 54 8.77 6.01 -4.88
C ASP A 54 8.74 4.87 -3.84
N LEU A 55 7.81 3.91 -3.97
CA LEU A 55 7.69 2.76 -3.06
C LEU A 55 9.00 1.95 -2.93
N PRO A 56 9.65 1.49 -4.01
CA PRO A 56 10.91 0.78 -3.89
C PRO A 56 12.06 1.66 -3.37
N LYS A 57 12.02 2.98 -3.59
CA LYS A 57 13.02 3.91 -3.06
C LYS A 57 12.94 4.05 -1.53
N ALA A 58 11.73 4.08 -0.98
CA ALA A 58 11.49 4.07 0.46
C ALA A 58 11.95 2.76 1.12
N ASN A 59 11.96 1.66 0.36
CA ASN A 59 12.46 0.36 0.78
C ASN A 59 11.83 -0.17 2.07
N PHE A 60 10.52 0.03 2.24
CA PHE A 60 9.79 -0.53 3.38
C PHE A 60 9.53 -2.02 3.18
N ASP A 61 9.17 -2.71 4.24
CA ASP A 61 9.12 -4.18 4.26
C ASP A 61 7.77 -4.74 3.83
N PHE A 62 6.68 -3.97 4.02
CA PHE A 62 5.33 -4.43 3.71
C PHE A 62 4.43 -3.29 3.21
N TYR A 63 3.69 -3.55 2.13
CA TYR A 63 2.63 -2.69 1.65
C TYR A 63 1.38 -3.51 1.38
N ALA A 64 0.19 -2.97 1.70
CA ALA A 64 -1.06 -3.61 1.31
C ALA A 64 -2.19 -2.61 1.07
N GLY A 65 -3.09 -2.97 0.15
CA GLY A 65 -4.24 -2.16 -0.20
C GLY A 65 -5.07 -2.77 -1.32
N GLY A 66 -5.96 -1.98 -1.91
CA GLY A 66 -6.75 -2.40 -3.06
C GLY A 66 -5.89 -2.78 -4.27
N GLY A 67 -4.92 -1.94 -4.58
CA GLY A 67 -4.04 -2.09 -5.74
C GLY A 67 -3.31 -0.80 -6.06
N PHE A 68 -3.06 -0.55 -7.35
CA PHE A 68 -2.45 0.66 -7.88
C PHE A 68 -3.32 1.22 -9.02
N LEU A 69 -3.54 2.54 -9.03
CA LEU A 69 -4.51 3.16 -9.95
C LEU A 69 -3.98 3.31 -11.38
N LYS A 70 -2.72 3.67 -11.54
CA LYS A 70 -2.12 3.89 -12.86
C LYS A 70 -0.81 3.10 -13.04
N PRO A 71 -0.87 1.75 -13.11
CA PRO A 71 0.34 0.93 -13.12
C PRO A 71 1.18 1.00 -14.39
N THR A 72 0.65 1.62 -15.45
CA THR A 72 1.30 1.71 -16.79
C THR A 72 1.15 3.08 -17.44
N THR A 73 0.75 4.11 -16.67
CA THR A 73 0.42 5.42 -17.24
C THR A 73 0.93 6.54 -16.34
N THR A 74 1.79 7.39 -16.85
CA THR A 74 2.34 8.55 -16.15
C THR A 74 1.30 9.65 -15.89
N PHE A 75 1.64 10.62 -15.04
CA PHE A 75 0.76 11.74 -14.71
C PHE A 75 0.31 12.54 -15.94
N ASP A 76 1.18 12.73 -16.93
CA ASP A 76 0.88 13.39 -18.21
C ASP A 76 0.18 12.46 -19.23
N ASN A 77 -0.39 11.35 -18.77
CA ASN A 77 -1.14 10.34 -19.53
C ASN A 77 -0.34 9.66 -20.66
N LYS A 78 0.97 9.58 -20.55
CA LYS A 78 1.80 8.79 -21.45
C LYS A 78 1.87 7.33 -20.99
N LYS A 79 1.95 6.42 -21.97
CA LYS A 79 2.20 4.99 -21.68
C LYS A 79 3.59 4.82 -21.10
N ALA A 80 3.68 4.05 -20.03
CA ALA A 80 4.92 3.72 -19.33
C ALA A 80 5.03 2.21 -19.08
N PRO A 81 6.22 1.69 -18.77
CA PRO A 81 6.39 0.31 -18.31
C PRO A 81 5.53 0.01 -17.09
N SER A 82 5.12 -1.25 -16.94
CA SER A 82 4.41 -1.68 -15.74
C SER A 82 5.28 -1.51 -14.49
N ILE A 83 4.67 -1.03 -13.39
CA ILE A 83 5.35 -0.90 -12.10
C ILE A 83 5.68 -2.26 -11.46
N PHE A 84 4.95 -3.33 -11.78
CA PHE A 84 5.10 -4.62 -11.10
C PHE A 84 6.48 -5.27 -11.32
N PRO A 85 7.03 -5.35 -12.55
CA PRO A 85 8.42 -5.80 -12.73
C PRO A 85 9.44 -4.95 -11.97
N ILE A 86 9.22 -3.62 -11.87
CA ILE A 86 10.10 -2.72 -11.11
C ILE A 86 10.09 -3.07 -9.61
N PHE A 87 8.93 -3.43 -9.08
CA PHE A 87 8.82 -3.90 -7.69
C PHE A 87 9.55 -5.22 -7.47
N GLU A 88 9.40 -6.18 -8.39
CA GLU A 88 10.06 -7.48 -8.32
C GLU A 88 11.58 -7.34 -8.41
N GLU A 89 12.10 -6.52 -9.32
CA GLU A 89 13.52 -6.17 -9.42
C GLU A 89 14.07 -5.51 -8.15
N ALA A 90 13.23 -4.75 -7.44
CA ALA A 90 13.59 -4.16 -6.15
C ALA A 90 13.46 -5.15 -4.95
N GLY A 91 13.17 -6.43 -5.22
CA GLY A 91 13.10 -7.51 -4.24
C GLY A 91 11.75 -7.64 -3.52
N TYR A 92 10.67 -7.04 -4.07
CA TYR A 92 9.33 -7.24 -3.54
C TYR A 92 8.69 -8.48 -4.15
N THR A 93 8.08 -9.30 -3.31
CA THR A 93 7.13 -10.32 -3.74
C THR A 93 5.74 -9.71 -3.81
N VAL A 94 5.11 -9.75 -4.98
CA VAL A 94 3.73 -9.28 -5.16
C VAL A 94 2.78 -10.45 -4.98
N ALA A 95 1.88 -10.34 -4.00
CA ALA A 95 0.81 -11.30 -3.73
C ALA A 95 -0.56 -10.69 -4.08
N ARG A 96 -1.37 -11.47 -4.80
CA ARG A 96 -2.72 -11.09 -5.23
C ARG A 96 -3.76 -11.94 -4.51
N GLY A 97 -4.44 -11.31 -3.53
CA GLY A 97 -5.37 -12.01 -2.64
C GLY A 97 -4.70 -12.75 -1.49
N TYR A 98 -5.51 -13.13 -0.50
CA TYR A 98 -5.01 -13.69 0.75
C TYR A 98 -4.38 -15.08 0.60
N ASN A 99 -4.90 -15.92 -0.31
CA ASN A 99 -4.35 -17.25 -0.56
C ASN A 99 -2.95 -17.18 -1.19
N ASP A 100 -2.75 -16.30 -2.15
CA ASP A 100 -1.46 -16.07 -2.77
C ASP A 100 -0.44 -15.50 -1.76
N TYR A 101 -0.88 -14.59 -0.89
CA TYR A 101 -0.07 -14.10 0.23
C TYR A 101 0.41 -15.25 1.13
N LYS A 102 -0.49 -16.14 1.56
CA LYS A 102 -0.12 -17.29 2.41
C LYS A 102 0.92 -18.19 1.74
N ALA A 103 0.79 -18.42 0.44
CA ALA A 103 1.72 -19.24 -0.31
C ALA A 103 3.12 -18.62 -0.44
N LYS A 104 3.20 -17.30 -0.63
CA LYS A 104 4.44 -16.58 -0.94
C LYS A 104 5.15 -15.98 0.27
N SER A 105 4.41 -15.60 1.30
CA SER A 105 4.91 -14.77 2.41
C SER A 105 6.06 -15.41 3.20
N GLN A 106 6.13 -16.74 3.27
CA GLN A 106 7.16 -17.43 4.06
C GLN A 106 8.59 -17.20 3.53
N ASN A 107 8.73 -17.06 2.22
CA ASN A 107 10.03 -16.91 1.53
C ASN A 107 10.29 -15.47 1.08
N ALA A 108 9.36 -14.55 1.30
CA ALA A 108 9.49 -13.17 0.87
C ALA A 108 10.32 -12.35 1.88
N GLU A 109 11.24 -11.52 1.38
CA GLU A 109 11.97 -10.53 2.17
C GLU A 109 11.19 -9.23 2.30
N LYS A 110 10.51 -8.82 1.23
CA LYS A 110 9.61 -7.66 1.17
C LYS A 110 8.33 -8.06 0.45
N MET A 111 7.20 -7.48 0.86
CA MET A 111 5.87 -7.92 0.40
C MET A 111 5.01 -6.74 -0.06
N ILE A 112 4.32 -6.94 -1.17
CA ILE A 112 3.18 -6.12 -1.58
C ILE A 112 1.97 -7.04 -1.68
N LEU A 113 0.94 -6.79 -0.85
CA LEU A 113 -0.32 -7.55 -0.85
C LEU A 113 -1.45 -6.68 -1.40
N ILE A 114 -1.99 -7.07 -2.54
CA ILE A 114 -3.12 -6.37 -3.19
C ILE A 114 -4.24 -7.35 -3.51
N GLN A 115 -5.40 -6.83 -3.89
CA GLN A 115 -6.54 -7.67 -4.29
C GLN A 115 -6.21 -8.59 -5.47
N GLU A 116 -7.06 -9.60 -5.67
CA GLU A 116 -6.96 -10.54 -6.78
C GLU A 116 -7.02 -9.81 -8.14
N GLU A 117 -6.50 -10.45 -9.16
CA GLU A 117 -6.53 -9.90 -10.52
C GLU A 117 -7.97 -9.74 -11.00
N GLY A 118 -8.27 -8.61 -11.64
CA GLY A 118 -9.62 -8.26 -12.09
C GLY A 118 -10.49 -7.60 -11.01
N ALA A 119 -10.08 -7.58 -9.75
CA ALA A 119 -10.75 -6.79 -8.72
C ALA A 119 -10.49 -5.28 -8.89
N ASN A 120 -11.32 -4.45 -8.26
CA ASN A 120 -11.17 -2.99 -8.30
C ASN A 120 -9.86 -2.56 -7.59
N PRO A 121 -8.87 -2.01 -8.31
CA PRO A 121 -7.60 -1.64 -7.70
C PRO A 121 -7.68 -0.39 -6.82
N SER A 122 -8.77 0.37 -6.88
CA SER A 122 -8.89 1.63 -6.15
C SER A 122 -9.13 1.45 -4.65
N CYS A 123 -9.72 0.33 -4.24
CA CYS A 123 -10.04 0.09 -2.83
C CYS A 123 -10.41 -1.37 -2.57
N LEU A 124 -10.35 -1.77 -1.31
CA LEU A 124 -11.05 -2.96 -0.81
C LEU A 124 -12.56 -2.72 -0.83
N PRO A 125 -13.41 -3.74 -0.99
CA PRO A 125 -14.85 -3.57 -0.95
C PRO A 125 -15.32 -3.13 0.44
N TYR A 126 -16.49 -2.53 0.51
CA TYR A 126 -17.18 -2.29 1.78
C TYR A 126 -17.61 -3.62 2.42
N ALA A 127 -17.73 -3.66 3.73
CA ALA A 127 -18.09 -4.87 4.45
C ALA A 127 -19.45 -5.45 4.00
N ILE A 128 -20.41 -4.59 3.66
CA ILE A 128 -21.75 -4.98 3.18
C ILE A 128 -21.74 -5.55 1.76
N ASP A 129 -20.73 -5.23 0.94
CA ASP A 129 -20.62 -5.65 -0.47
C ASP A 129 -19.60 -6.78 -0.68
N ARG A 130 -18.92 -7.19 0.40
CA ARG A 130 -17.78 -8.09 0.34
C ARG A 130 -18.17 -9.51 -0.04
N LYS A 131 -17.35 -10.14 -0.90
CA LYS A 131 -17.40 -11.55 -1.25
C LYS A 131 -16.36 -12.34 -0.43
N ASP A 132 -16.48 -13.66 -0.41
CA ASP A 132 -15.66 -14.55 0.42
C ASP A 132 -14.14 -14.44 0.19
N ASN A 133 -13.72 -14.15 -1.04
CA ASN A 133 -12.29 -14.03 -1.40
C ASN A 133 -11.73 -12.60 -1.33
N ASP A 134 -12.56 -11.61 -1.05
CA ASP A 134 -12.12 -10.24 -0.97
C ASP A 134 -11.24 -9.99 0.25
N LEU A 135 -10.14 -9.28 0.05
CA LEU A 135 -9.29 -8.82 1.16
C LEU A 135 -10.05 -7.86 2.07
N THR A 136 -9.79 -7.98 3.35
CA THR A 136 -10.31 -7.06 4.36
C THR A 136 -9.18 -6.25 4.99
N LEU A 137 -9.49 -5.07 5.53
CA LEU A 137 -8.51 -4.28 6.28
C LEU A 137 -7.96 -5.07 7.48
N ALA A 138 -8.78 -5.87 8.15
CA ALA A 138 -8.34 -6.73 9.24
C ALA A 138 -7.31 -7.77 8.76
N GLN A 139 -7.60 -8.49 7.67
CA GLN A 139 -6.68 -9.50 7.11
C GLN A 139 -5.34 -8.90 6.67
N ILE A 140 -5.34 -7.77 5.97
CA ILE A 140 -4.09 -7.14 5.53
C ILE A 140 -3.31 -6.56 6.71
N THR A 141 -3.99 -6.11 7.78
CA THR A 141 -3.33 -5.64 9.01
C THR A 141 -2.70 -6.79 9.76
N GLU A 142 -3.40 -7.90 9.95
CA GLU A 142 -2.88 -9.12 10.56
C GLU A 142 -1.67 -9.66 9.77
N SER A 143 -1.83 -9.75 8.45
CA SER A 143 -0.73 -10.14 7.54
C SER A 143 0.50 -9.25 7.68
N ALA A 144 0.30 -7.93 7.82
CA ALA A 144 1.39 -6.98 8.02
C ALA A 144 2.09 -7.21 9.36
N ILE A 145 1.34 -7.40 10.44
CA ILE A 145 1.90 -7.67 11.78
C ILE A 145 2.71 -8.97 11.76
N ASP A 146 2.14 -10.04 11.22
CA ASP A 146 2.82 -11.33 11.10
C ASP A 146 4.09 -11.23 10.29
N PHE A 147 4.06 -10.52 9.16
CA PHE A 147 5.22 -10.33 8.30
C PHE A 147 6.31 -9.48 8.96
N LEU A 148 5.94 -8.37 9.59
CA LEU A 148 6.87 -7.43 10.20
C LEU A 148 7.49 -7.97 11.51
N THR A 149 6.86 -8.92 12.17
CA THR A 149 7.39 -9.55 13.39
C THR A 149 8.31 -10.73 13.12
N LYS A 150 8.42 -11.22 11.87
CA LYS A 150 9.30 -12.34 11.52
C LYS A 150 10.77 -12.02 11.81
N GLY A 151 11.45 -13.01 12.41
CA GLY A 151 12.88 -12.95 12.66
C GLY A 151 13.29 -11.96 13.77
N LYS A 152 14.61 -11.81 13.96
CA LYS A 152 15.14 -10.83 14.93
C LYS A 152 15.12 -9.43 14.32
N ASN A 153 14.42 -8.50 14.93
CA ASN A 153 14.34 -7.10 14.51
C ASN A 153 14.24 -6.14 15.70
N LYS A 154 14.37 -4.84 15.46
CA LYS A 154 14.27 -3.78 16.47
C LYS A 154 12.82 -3.30 16.68
N GLY A 155 11.84 -4.14 16.39
CA GLY A 155 10.43 -3.77 16.34
C GLY A 155 10.04 -3.21 14.96
N PHE A 156 8.81 -2.78 14.84
CA PHE A 156 8.28 -2.29 13.56
C PHE A 156 7.49 -0.98 13.73
N PHE A 157 7.26 -0.32 12.62
CA PHE A 157 6.29 0.75 12.43
C PHE A 157 5.25 0.26 11.42
N LEU A 158 3.99 0.37 11.74
CA LEU A 158 2.89 0.03 10.83
C LEU A 158 1.89 1.17 10.79
N MET A 159 1.62 1.67 9.59
CA MET A 159 0.50 2.56 9.33
C MET A 159 -0.68 1.73 8.81
N VAL A 160 -1.86 1.97 9.34
CA VAL A 160 -3.12 1.33 8.92
C VAL A 160 -4.17 2.40 8.70
N GLU A 161 -4.79 2.40 7.51
CA GLU A 161 -5.80 3.38 7.14
C GLU A 161 -7.12 2.72 6.76
N GLY A 162 -8.20 3.17 7.40
CA GLY A 162 -9.59 2.89 7.00
C GLY A 162 -10.11 3.91 5.99
N GLY A 163 -9.41 4.13 4.87
CA GLY A 163 -9.72 5.21 3.91
C GLY A 163 -11.12 5.15 3.29
N LYS A 164 -11.74 3.97 3.25
CA LYS A 164 -13.12 3.81 2.79
C LYS A 164 -14.17 4.41 3.71
N ILE A 165 -13.87 4.61 4.99
CA ILE A 165 -14.77 5.29 5.95
C ILE A 165 -15.00 6.73 5.49
N ASP A 166 -13.95 7.43 5.08
CA ASP A 166 -14.03 8.78 4.53
C ASP A 166 -14.95 8.83 3.29
N TRP A 167 -14.82 7.87 2.38
CA TRP A 167 -15.65 7.82 1.17
C TRP A 167 -17.12 7.58 1.48
N ALA A 168 -17.44 6.71 2.42
CA ALA A 168 -18.82 6.47 2.86
C ALA A 168 -19.41 7.74 3.55
N CYS A 169 -18.61 8.45 4.33
CA CYS A 169 -19.00 9.73 4.92
C CYS A 169 -19.30 10.79 3.84
N HIS A 170 -18.44 10.91 2.83
CA HIS A 170 -18.69 11.83 1.70
C HIS A 170 -19.94 11.46 0.89
N ALA A 171 -20.27 10.18 0.79
CA ALA A 171 -21.49 9.69 0.15
C ALA A 171 -22.75 9.86 1.03
N ASN A 172 -22.62 10.31 2.29
CA ASN A 172 -23.68 10.32 3.30
C ASN A 172 -24.32 8.94 3.52
N ASP A 173 -23.55 7.88 3.37
CA ASP A 173 -23.97 6.49 3.52
C ASP A 173 -23.68 5.98 4.94
N ALA A 174 -24.58 6.30 5.88
CA ALA A 174 -24.43 5.93 7.28
C ALA A 174 -24.39 4.40 7.49
N ALA A 175 -25.13 3.63 6.69
CA ALA A 175 -25.17 2.17 6.80
C ALA A 175 -23.81 1.52 6.47
N THR A 176 -23.04 2.12 5.56
CA THR A 176 -21.72 1.64 5.15
C THR A 176 -20.61 2.11 6.11
N VAL A 177 -20.82 3.22 6.83
CA VAL A 177 -19.85 3.76 7.81
C VAL A 177 -19.76 2.86 9.05
N PHE A 178 -20.87 2.29 9.49
CA PHE A 178 -21.01 1.43 10.69
C PHE A 178 -21.03 -0.05 10.33
#